data_62ffdf6289945b94571ac2775d3c36cf
#
_entry.id   62ffdf6289945b94571ac2775d3c36cf
#
_cell.length_a   1.000
_cell.length_b   1.000
_cell.length_c   1.000
_cell.angle_alpha   90.00
_cell.angle_beta   90.00
_cell.angle_gamma   90.00
#
_symmetry.space_group_name_H-M   'P 1'
#
loop_
_entity.id
_entity.type
_entity.pdbx_description
1 polymer ?
#
loop_
_entity_poly.entity_id
_entity_poly.type
_entity_poly.pdbx_seq_one_letter_code
_entity_poly.pdbx_strand_id
1 'polypeptide(L)'
;MTEPEVAEFQGLYGPYTVTELLLQKIWGQGLFQQDDLRTCDGRELEILHPGEWNRLGGPDFRRARILLDGKPVSGDVEVHFRQADWRRHGHERDPAYGEVVLHVVLFPPAASEPPARDVRGEALPCFALLDRLHHDLEEYAMDDALSGDLEPRRDRLIERLLALPLKERRERLLGQAWKRWEQKVYFAGLRLKGLDWDDACHHTAMECLGYRGNRGPMLALAARYPLEQLAEERPRPETLVAAVPDTWSRDGLRPANHPVVRLRQYLRWAKKRPDWPERLASEIASWARSGAEPRRPEELLSLAPTFRRDYELPRCHQRLEEFVAAGSVPGSRFTTLVCDGFLPLAAARGEGGLFPYWFYWYPGDAPDVVREIIKTAEITDGRSVSVSNGWIQGVLFSLLDR
;
A
#
# COMPACT_ATOMS: atom_id res chain seq x y z
N MET A 1 17.65 5.37 -25.21
CA MET A 1 16.79 5.21 -24.01
C MET A 1 15.46 5.83 -24.42
N THR A 2 14.45 5.02 -24.66
CA THR A 2 13.07 5.48 -24.82
C THR A 2 12.62 6.01 -23.46
N GLU A 3 11.99 7.19 -23.44
CA GLU A 3 11.36 7.70 -22.23
C GLU A 3 10.31 6.68 -21.76
N PRO A 4 10.20 6.42 -20.43
CA PRO A 4 9.20 5.48 -19.94
C PRO A 4 7.80 5.97 -20.33
N GLU A 5 6.96 5.09 -20.81
CA GLU A 5 5.59 5.44 -21.14
C GLU A 5 4.86 5.87 -19.87
N VAL A 6 4.11 6.97 -20.00
CA VAL A 6 3.36 7.60 -18.91
C VAL A 6 1.91 7.70 -19.32
N ALA A 7 1.02 7.15 -18.50
CA ALA A 7 -0.42 7.33 -18.66
C ALA A 7 -0.98 8.19 -17.52
N GLU A 8 -1.91 9.10 -17.86
CA GLU A 8 -2.63 9.92 -16.91
C GLU A 8 -4.02 9.35 -16.67
N PHE A 9 -4.38 9.18 -15.40
CA PHE A 9 -5.67 8.65 -14.99
C PHE A 9 -6.40 9.65 -14.09
N GLN A 10 -7.72 9.66 -14.15
CA GLN A 10 -8.55 10.44 -13.24
C GLN A 10 -8.67 9.68 -11.92
N GLY A 11 -8.02 10.18 -10.88
CA GLY A 11 -8.13 9.67 -9.51
C GLY A 11 -9.21 10.39 -8.70
N LEU A 12 -9.39 9.95 -7.46
CA LEU A 12 -10.39 10.49 -6.53
C LEU A 12 -10.20 12.00 -6.26
N TYR A 13 -8.95 12.46 -6.22
CA TYR A 13 -8.59 13.87 -5.94
C TYR A 13 -7.97 14.59 -7.13
N GLY A 14 -8.18 14.11 -8.32
CA GLY A 14 -7.67 14.70 -9.56
C GLY A 14 -6.81 13.72 -10.37
N PRO A 15 -6.24 14.17 -11.48
CA PRO A 15 -5.45 13.32 -12.35
C PRO A 15 -4.15 12.90 -11.66
N TYR A 16 -3.75 11.64 -11.86
CA TYR A 16 -2.48 11.09 -11.43
C TYR A 16 -1.80 10.33 -12.57
N THR A 17 -0.50 10.18 -12.50
CA THR A 17 0.27 9.53 -13.55
C THR A 17 0.76 8.17 -13.10
N VAL A 18 0.62 7.19 -13.96
CA VAL A 18 1.18 5.85 -13.84
C VAL A 18 2.23 5.67 -14.92
N THR A 19 3.33 5.07 -14.59
CA THR A 19 4.41 4.73 -15.53
C THR A 19 4.47 3.23 -15.72
N GLU A 20 4.99 2.76 -16.84
CA GLU A 20 5.29 1.33 -17.01
C GLU A 20 6.24 0.82 -15.94
N LEU A 21 7.16 1.67 -15.47
CA LEU A 21 8.04 1.36 -14.35
C LEU A 21 7.27 0.99 -13.07
N LEU A 22 6.12 1.63 -12.80
CA LEU A 22 5.24 1.25 -11.70
C LEU A 22 4.62 -0.13 -11.92
N LEU A 23 4.17 -0.42 -13.15
CA LEU A 23 3.63 -1.74 -13.49
C LEU A 23 4.68 -2.84 -13.35
N GLN A 24 5.92 -2.58 -13.77
CA GLN A 24 7.05 -3.47 -13.57
C GLN A 24 7.29 -3.74 -12.08
N LYS A 25 7.20 -2.71 -11.22
CA LYS A 25 7.30 -2.89 -9.76
C LYS A 25 6.16 -3.74 -9.20
N ILE A 26 4.92 -3.49 -9.65
CA ILE A 26 3.75 -4.27 -9.24
C ILE A 26 3.95 -5.74 -9.60
N TRP A 27 4.37 -6.04 -10.84
CA TRP A 27 4.66 -7.40 -11.30
C TRP A 27 5.80 -8.04 -10.50
N GLY A 28 6.98 -7.41 -10.47
CA GLY A 28 8.18 -7.98 -9.85
C GLY A 28 8.08 -8.18 -8.34
N GLN A 29 7.24 -7.40 -7.65
CA GLN A 29 7.00 -7.50 -6.21
C GLN A 29 5.75 -8.33 -5.86
N GLY A 30 5.01 -8.83 -6.87
CA GLY A 30 3.80 -9.59 -6.64
C GLY A 30 2.71 -8.81 -5.90
N LEU A 31 2.54 -7.51 -6.19
CA LEU A 31 1.59 -6.64 -5.51
C LEU A 31 0.16 -6.78 -6.05
N PHE A 32 -0.27 -8.01 -6.31
CA PHE A 32 -1.59 -8.36 -6.84
C PHE A 32 -2.01 -9.74 -6.33
N GLN A 33 -3.29 -10.07 -6.45
CA GLN A 33 -3.81 -11.39 -6.10
C GLN A 33 -3.16 -12.45 -6.97
N GLN A 34 -2.56 -13.46 -6.35
CA GLN A 34 -1.80 -14.51 -7.04
C GLN A 34 -2.51 -15.87 -7.07
N ASP A 35 -3.72 -15.95 -6.51
CA ASP A 35 -4.52 -17.16 -6.52
C ASP A 35 -5.39 -17.24 -7.78
N ASP A 36 -5.55 -18.43 -8.34
CA ASP A 36 -6.38 -18.73 -9.54
C ASP A 36 -6.12 -17.77 -10.70
N LEU A 37 -4.85 -17.57 -11.04
CA LEU A 37 -4.46 -16.72 -12.16
C LEU A 37 -4.80 -17.40 -13.48
N ARG A 38 -5.27 -16.57 -14.43
CA ARG A 38 -5.54 -17.00 -15.80
C ARG A 38 -5.01 -15.99 -16.79
N THR A 39 -4.48 -16.49 -17.89
CA THR A 39 -4.19 -15.66 -19.05
C THR A 39 -5.46 -15.13 -19.70
N CYS A 40 -5.34 -14.10 -20.53
CA CYS A 40 -6.50 -13.50 -21.22
C CYS A 40 -7.22 -14.48 -22.16
N ASP A 41 -6.55 -15.53 -22.59
CA ASP A 41 -7.13 -16.63 -23.39
C ASP A 41 -7.64 -17.80 -22.51
N GLY A 42 -7.64 -17.65 -21.18
CA GLY A 42 -8.26 -18.56 -20.20
C GLY A 42 -7.39 -19.70 -19.69
N ARG A 43 -6.11 -19.79 -20.11
CA ARG A 43 -5.18 -20.80 -19.58
C ARG A 43 -4.88 -20.56 -18.12
N GLU A 44 -4.70 -21.62 -17.35
CA GLU A 44 -4.26 -21.56 -15.97
C GLU A 44 -2.80 -21.05 -15.92
N LEU A 45 -2.54 -20.09 -15.04
CA LEU A 45 -1.22 -19.48 -14.86
C LEU A 45 -0.81 -19.58 -13.39
N GLU A 46 0.40 -20.07 -13.13
CA GLU A 46 1.04 -19.98 -11.82
C GLU A 46 2.41 -19.32 -11.98
N ILE A 47 2.73 -18.35 -11.14
CA ILE A 47 3.99 -17.62 -11.17
C ILE A 47 4.94 -18.25 -10.14
N LEU A 48 5.90 -19.02 -10.58
CA LEU A 48 6.92 -19.62 -9.71
C LEU A 48 8.02 -18.59 -9.38
N HIS A 49 8.37 -17.75 -10.37
CA HIS A 49 9.31 -16.65 -10.23
C HIS A 49 9.02 -15.59 -11.28
N PRO A 50 8.84 -14.32 -10.94
CA PRO A 50 8.46 -13.26 -11.87
C PRO A 50 9.55 -12.88 -12.88
N GLY A 51 10.76 -13.34 -12.67
CA GLY A 51 11.95 -12.96 -13.43
C GLY A 51 12.85 -11.99 -12.67
N GLU A 52 14.06 -11.78 -13.19
CA GLU A 52 14.99 -10.79 -12.71
C GLU A 52 14.76 -9.47 -13.45
N TRP A 53 14.54 -8.40 -12.72
CA TRP A 53 14.25 -7.09 -13.30
C TRP A 53 15.42 -6.58 -14.13
N ASN A 54 15.19 -6.40 -15.42
CA ASN A 54 16.17 -5.88 -16.38
C ASN A 54 15.93 -4.37 -16.59
N ARG A 55 16.88 -3.56 -16.17
CA ARG A 55 16.85 -2.08 -16.36
C ARG A 55 17.69 -1.63 -17.57
N LEU A 56 18.18 -2.56 -18.34
CA LEU A 56 18.93 -2.33 -19.57
C LEU A 56 17.99 -2.51 -20.78
N GLY A 57 18.48 -2.62 -21.97
CA GLY A 57 17.63 -2.87 -23.13
C GLY A 57 17.13 -4.31 -23.23
N GLY A 58 16.01 -4.55 -23.92
CA GLY A 58 15.33 -5.84 -24.06
C GLY A 58 14.21 -6.02 -23.05
N PRO A 59 13.67 -7.24 -22.87
CA PRO A 59 12.56 -7.53 -22.00
C PRO A 59 12.73 -7.05 -20.57
N ASP A 60 11.64 -6.62 -19.93
CA ASP A 60 11.62 -6.04 -18.60
C ASP A 60 12.09 -7.00 -17.51
N PHE A 61 11.73 -8.27 -17.63
CA PHE A 61 12.16 -9.31 -16.70
C PHE A 61 12.77 -10.48 -17.47
N ARG A 62 13.90 -10.95 -17.00
CA ARG A 62 14.61 -12.11 -17.57
C ARG A 62 14.49 -13.32 -16.67
N ARG A 63 14.51 -14.51 -17.29
CA ARG A 63 14.55 -15.79 -16.56
C ARG A 63 13.35 -15.98 -15.61
N ALA A 64 12.17 -15.54 -16.00
CA ALA A 64 10.94 -15.87 -15.31
C ALA A 64 10.65 -17.38 -15.40
N ARG A 65 9.95 -17.91 -14.40
CA ARG A 65 9.50 -19.30 -14.35
C ARG A 65 8.01 -19.32 -13.99
N ILE A 66 7.21 -19.88 -14.88
CA ILE A 66 5.75 -19.96 -14.74
C ILE A 66 5.28 -21.38 -15.04
N LEU A 67 4.08 -21.73 -14.59
CA LEU A 67 3.33 -22.86 -15.11
C LEU A 67 2.18 -22.32 -15.97
N LEU A 68 2.04 -22.88 -17.16
CA LEU A 68 0.89 -22.66 -18.04
C LEU A 68 0.18 -23.99 -18.25
N ASP A 69 -1.08 -24.08 -17.80
CA ASP A 69 -1.84 -25.33 -17.76
C ASP A 69 -1.05 -26.47 -17.08
N GLY A 70 -0.39 -26.14 -15.95
CA GLY A 70 0.44 -27.07 -15.18
C GLY A 70 1.79 -27.41 -15.83
N LYS A 71 2.13 -26.88 -17.00
CA LYS A 71 3.41 -27.17 -17.68
C LYS A 71 4.43 -26.08 -17.37
N PRO A 72 5.66 -26.44 -16.97
CA PRO A 72 6.71 -25.47 -16.67
C PRO A 72 7.19 -24.77 -17.95
N VAL A 73 7.22 -23.45 -17.90
CA VAL A 73 7.73 -22.57 -18.96
C VAL A 73 8.75 -21.62 -18.34
N SER A 74 9.88 -21.44 -18.97
CA SER A 74 10.91 -20.49 -18.55
C SER A 74 11.27 -19.57 -19.71
N GLY A 75 11.43 -18.29 -19.44
CA GLY A 75 11.76 -17.28 -20.44
C GLY A 75 11.67 -15.88 -19.84
N ASP A 76 11.43 -14.90 -20.69
CA ASP A 76 11.38 -13.50 -20.32
C ASP A 76 9.94 -13.00 -20.22
N VAL A 77 9.74 -11.88 -19.51
CA VAL A 77 8.43 -11.22 -19.38
C VAL A 77 8.55 -9.77 -19.78
N GLU A 78 7.57 -9.30 -20.55
CA GLU A 78 7.42 -7.90 -20.92
C GLU A 78 6.15 -7.32 -20.30
N VAL A 79 6.19 -6.04 -19.86
CA VAL A 79 5.12 -5.38 -19.12
C VAL A 79 4.72 -4.09 -19.82
N HIS A 80 3.45 -3.96 -20.20
CA HIS A 80 2.90 -2.77 -20.88
C HIS A 80 1.58 -2.32 -20.27
N PHE A 81 1.08 -1.17 -20.68
CA PHE A 81 -0.29 -0.76 -20.35
C PHE A 81 -1.33 -1.59 -21.13
N ARG A 82 -1.09 -1.82 -22.43
CA ARG A 82 -2.03 -2.48 -23.34
C ARG A 82 -1.32 -3.52 -24.21
N GLN A 83 -2.06 -4.50 -24.65
CA GLN A 83 -1.53 -5.52 -25.57
C GLN A 83 -1.04 -4.92 -26.91
N ALA A 84 -1.69 -3.85 -27.40
CA ALA A 84 -1.29 -3.16 -28.62
C ALA A 84 0.12 -2.54 -28.54
N ASP A 85 0.61 -2.24 -27.33
CA ASP A 85 1.92 -1.63 -27.11
C ASP A 85 3.06 -2.52 -27.56
N TRP A 86 2.90 -3.85 -27.47
CA TRP A 86 3.83 -4.82 -28.03
C TRP A 86 4.17 -4.52 -29.49
N ARG A 87 3.15 -4.31 -30.31
CA ARG A 87 3.31 -4.01 -31.73
C ARG A 87 3.77 -2.58 -31.98
N ARG A 88 3.29 -1.65 -31.19
CA ARG A 88 3.68 -0.23 -31.27
C ARG A 88 5.19 -0.06 -30.99
N HIS A 89 5.76 -0.82 -30.06
CA HIS A 89 7.18 -0.81 -29.73
C HIS A 89 8.02 -1.68 -30.68
N GLY A 90 7.39 -2.44 -31.60
CA GLY A 90 8.07 -3.24 -32.59
C GLY A 90 8.66 -4.55 -32.09
N HIS A 91 8.27 -5.02 -30.90
CA HIS A 91 8.82 -6.23 -30.26
C HIS A 91 8.59 -7.50 -31.08
N GLU A 92 7.55 -7.54 -31.90
CA GLU A 92 7.27 -8.65 -32.84
C GLU A 92 8.38 -8.90 -33.87
N ARG A 93 9.30 -7.93 -34.05
CA ARG A 93 10.39 -7.97 -35.04
C ARG A 93 11.77 -7.90 -34.41
N ASP A 94 11.83 -7.68 -33.09
CA ASP A 94 13.11 -7.53 -32.39
C ASP A 94 13.54 -8.88 -31.79
N PRO A 95 14.67 -9.46 -32.26
CA PRO A 95 15.20 -10.72 -31.74
C PRO A 95 15.46 -10.71 -30.23
N ALA A 96 15.67 -9.55 -29.63
CA ALA A 96 15.89 -9.43 -28.19
C ALA A 96 14.68 -9.91 -27.36
N TYR A 97 13.47 -9.91 -27.97
CA TYR A 97 12.22 -10.34 -27.34
C TYR A 97 11.82 -11.78 -27.73
N GLY A 98 12.69 -12.51 -28.41
CA GLY A 98 12.41 -13.87 -28.88
C GLY A 98 12.23 -14.93 -27.78
N GLU A 99 12.68 -14.64 -26.57
CA GLU A 99 12.55 -15.52 -25.40
C GLU A 99 11.40 -15.08 -24.46
N VAL A 100 10.59 -14.10 -24.86
CA VAL A 100 9.42 -13.68 -24.07
C VAL A 100 8.37 -14.79 -24.08
N VAL A 101 7.96 -15.23 -22.91
CA VAL A 101 6.96 -16.30 -22.68
C VAL A 101 5.66 -15.82 -22.11
N LEU A 102 5.63 -14.58 -21.60
CA LEU A 102 4.43 -13.94 -21.04
C LEU A 102 4.47 -12.44 -21.30
N HIS A 103 3.37 -11.93 -21.84
CA HIS A 103 3.11 -10.51 -21.98
C HIS A 103 2.15 -10.06 -20.89
N VAL A 104 2.63 -9.27 -19.93
CA VAL A 104 1.83 -8.74 -18.84
C VAL A 104 1.31 -7.36 -19.25
N VAL A 105 0.01 -7.14 -19.09
CA VAL A 105 -0.62 -5.86 -19.42
C VAL A 105 -1.43 -5.33 -18.23
N LEU A 106 -1.58 -4.01 -18.13
CA LEU A 106 -2.46 -3.45 -17.12
C LEU A 106 -3.92 -3.72 -17.51
N PHE A 107 -4.32 -3.31 -18.71
CA PHE A 107 -5.70 -3.40 -19.17
C PHE A 107 -5.94 -4.70 -19.94
N PRO A 108 -7.00 -5.45 -19.62
CA PRO A 108 -7.35 -6.62 -20.40
C PRO A 108 -7.63 -6.24 -21.86
N PRO A 109 -7.11 -6.99 -22.84
CA PRO A 109 -7.37 -6.72 -24.23
C PRO A 109 -8.85 -6.91 -24.57
N ALA A 110 -9.35 -6.13 -25.53
CA ALA A 110 -10.69 -6.35 -26.04
C ALA A 110 -10.76 -7.70 -26.79
N ALA A 111 -11.93 -8.36 -26.77
CA ALA A 111 -12.11 -9.67 -27.41
C ALA A 111 -11.79 -9.66 -28.94
N SER A 112 -11.89 -8.48 -29.59
CA SER A 112 -11.54 -8.28 -30.99
C SER A 112 -10.07 -7.93 -31.23
N GLU A 113 -9.30 -7.70 -30.17
CA GLU A 113 -7.90 -7.30 -30.28
C GLU A 113 -7.03 -8.51 -30.63
N PRO A 114 -6.20 -8.44 -31.70
CA PRO A 114 -5.35 -9.56 -32.09
C PRO A 114 -4.25 -9.77 -31.04
N PRO A 115 -3.91 -11.03 -30.71
CA PRO A 115 -2.88 -11.32 -29.72
C PRO A 115 -1.51 -10.76 -30.14
N ALA A 116 -0.70 -10.41 -29.13
CA ALA A 116 0.72 -10.16 -29.34
C ALA A 116 1.37 -11.42 -29.89
N ARG A 117 2.37 -11.27 -30.77
CA ARG A 117 3.09 -12.39 -31.38
C ARG A 117 4.57 -12.21 -31.18
N ASP A 118 5.25 -13.32 -30.96
CA ASP A 118 6.72 -13.36 -30.93
C ASP A 118 7.33 -13.19 -32.33
N VAL A 119 8.64 -13.20 -32.42
CA VAL A 119 9.41 -13.11 -33.69
C VAL A 119 9.18 -14.29 -34.64
N ARG A 120 8.61 -15.40 -34.18
CA ARG A 120 8.25 -16.59 -34.97
C ARG A 120 6.80 -16.54 -35.46
N GLY A 121 6.04 -15.52 -35.02
CA GLY A 121 4.62 -15.35 -35.33
C GLY A 121 3.69 -16.14 -34.41
N GLU A 122 4.20 -16.79 -33.36
CA GLU A 122 3.41 -17.50 -32.36
C GLU A 122 2.72 -16.49 -31.41
N ALA A 123 1.48 -16.81 -31.01
CA ALA A 123 0.72 -15.97 -30.08
C ALA A 123 1.32 -16.06 -28.68
N LEU A 124 1.65 -14.91 -28.09
CA LEU A 124 2.13 -14.84 -26.73
C LEU A 124 0.98 -14.93 -25.73
N PRO A 125 1.15 -15.70 -24.64
CA PRO A 125 0.27 -15.64 -23.49
C PRO A 125 0.18 -14.21 -22.96
N CYS A 126 -1.02 -13.71 -22.72
CA CYS A 126 -1.26 -12.38 -22.15
C CYS A 126 -1.88 -12.52 -20.76
N PHE A 127 -1.39 -11.74 -19.79
CA PHE A 127 -1.95 -11.68 -18.43
C PHE A 127 -2.29 -10.23 -18.07
N ALA A 128 -3.56 -9.98 -17.65
CA ALA A 128 -4.03 -8.66 -17.28
C ALA A 128 -3.99 -8.45 -15.76
N LEU A 129 -3.37 -7.36 -15.31
CA LEU A 129 -3.16 -7.03 -13.90
C LEU A 129 -4.37 -6.34 -13.25
N LEU A 130 -5.14 -5.55 -14.01
CA LEU A 130 -6.10 -4.59 -13.44
C LEU A 130 -7.10 -5.24 -12.47
N ASP A 131 -7.72 -6.35 -12.88
CA ASP A 131 -8.72 -7.05 -12.08
C ASP A 131 -8.11 -7.87 -10.92
N ARG A 132 -6.80 -7.89 -10.83
CA ARG A 132 -6.04 -8.64 -9.83
C ARG A 132 -5.35 -7.74 -8.81
N LEU A 133 -5.37 -6.43 -9.00
CA LEU A 133 -4.75 -5.49 -8.07
C LEU A 133 -5.45 -5.54 -6.70
N HIS A 134 -4.66 -5.48 -5.63
CA HIS A 134 -5.18 -5.42 -4.26
C HIS A 134 -5.82 -4.06 -3.94
N HIS A 135 -5.40 -3.00 -4.66
CA HIS A 135 -5.78 -1.62 -4.45
C HIS A 135 -5.97 -0.91 -5.79
N ASP A 136 -6.56 0.28 -5.74
CA ASP A 136 -6.60 1.16 -6.92
C ASP A 136 -5.20 1.64 -7.31
N LEU A 137 -4.99 1.89 -8.60
CA LEU A 137 -3.72 2.37 -9.15
C LEU A 137 -3.22 3.66 -8.49
N GLU A 138 -4.13 4.50 -8.02
CA GLU A 138 -3.82 5.74 -7.30
C GLU A 138 -3.02 5.46 -6.01
N GLU A 139 -3.35 4.42 -5.28
CA GLU A 139 -2.60 4.02 -4.07
C GLU A 139 -1.20 3.53 -4.42
N TYR A 140 -1.06 2.70 -5.44
CA TYR A 140 0.25 2.26 -5.93
C TYR A 140 1.12 3.42 -6.41
N ALA A 141 0.52 4.36 -7.17
CA ALA A 141 1.22 5.55 -7.66
C ALA A 141 1.73 6.44 -6.51
N MET A 142 0.94 6.55 -5.43
CA MET A 142 1.35 7.29 -4.24
C MET A 142 2.51 6.61 -3.49
N ASP A 143 2.41 5.31 -3.26
CA ASP A 143 3.48 4.55 -2.60
C ASP A 143 4.79 4.59 -3.40
N ASP A 144 4.71 4.54 -4.73
CA ASP A 144 5.86 4.66 -5.62
C ASP A 144 6.48 6.06 -5.54
N ALA A 145 5.67 7.11 -5.59
CA ALA A 145 6.13 8.48 -5.49
C ALA A 145 6.82 8.77 -4.14
N LEU A 146 6.35 8.15 -3.04
CA LEU A 146 6.97 8.24 -1.72
C LEU A 146 8.31 7.48 -1.62
N SER A 147 8.56 6.55 -2.52
CA SER A 147 9.80 5.78 -2.59
C SER A 147 10.88 6.45 -3.45
N GLY A 148 10.52 7.51 -4.20
CA GLY A 148 11.43 8.27 -5.05
C GLY A 148 12.28 9.30 -4.30
N ASP A 149 13.08 10.08 -5.06
CA ASP A 149 13.86 11.20 -4.53
C ASP A 149 12.94 12.39 -4.17
N LEU A 150 12.78 12.64 -2.88
CA LEU A 150 11.93 13.70 -2.34
C LEU A 150 12.67 15.05 -2.16
N GLU A 151 13.98 15.08 -2.26
CA GLU A 151 14.80 16.27 -1.99
C GLU A 151 14.40 17.50 -2.83
N PRO A 152 14.24 17.43 -4.17
CA PRO A 152 13.83 18.56 -4.97
C PRO A 152 12.42 19.06 -4.68
N ARG A 153 11.55 18.19 -4.17
CA ARG A 153 10.17 18.53 -3.80
C ARG A 153 10.14 19.18 -2.42
N ARG A 154 11.03 18.77 -1.51
CA ARG A 154 11.20 19.33 -0.18
C ARG A 154 11.41 20.84 -0.23
N ASP A 155 12.42 21.28 -0.97
CA ASP A 155 12.81 22.70 -1.01
C ASP A 155 11.68 23.57 -1.54
N ARG A 156 11.04 23.13 -2.62
CA ARG A 156 9.87 23.82 -3.18
C ARG A 156 8.68 23.88 -2.21
N LEU A 157 8.45 22.83 -1.43
CA LEU A 157 7.37 22.81 -0.45
C LEU A 157 7.69 23.74 0.72
N ILE A 158 8.93 23.73 1.22
CA ILE A 158 9.37 24.64 2.28
C ILE A 158 9.19 26.11 1.84
N GLU A 159 9.65 26.48 0.66
CA GLU A 159 9.48 27.85 0.12
C GLU A 159 8.00 28.25 0.04
N ARG A 160 7.15 27.36 -0.51
CA ARG A 160 5.70 27.62 -0.59
C ARG A 160 5.04 27.77 0.78
N LEU A 161 5.47 27.00 1.77
CA LEU A 161 4.93 27.10 3.12
C LEU A 161 5.42 28.37 3.81
N LEU A 162 6.70 28.70 3.72
CA LEU A 162 7.28 29.89 4.36
C LEU A 162 6.75 31.20 3.78
N ALA A 163 6.26 31.20 2.53
CA ALA A 163 5.57 32.36 1.95
C ALA A 163 4.19 32.67 2.60
N LEU A 164 3.66 31.77 3.42
CA LEU A 164 2.37 31.92 4.08
C LEU A 164 2.54 32.25 5.57
N PRO A 165 1.59 32.96 6.21
CA PRO A 165 1.50 33.07 7.65
C PRO A 165 1.34 31.69 8.31
N LEU A 166 1.83 31.50 9.53
CA LEU A 166 1.82 30.21 10.24
C LEU A 166 0.42 29.57 10.31
N LYS A 167 -0.62 30.37 10.54
CA LYS A 167 -2.01 29.88 10.56
C LYS A 167 -2.36 29.23 9.24
N GLU A 168 -2.11 29.91 8.12
CA GLU A 168 -2.43 29.40 6.78
C GLU A 168 -1.58 28.18 6.39
N ARG A 169 -0.29 28.09 6.83
CA ARG A 169 0.53 26.87 6.67
C ARG A 169 -0.15 25.66 7.30
N ARG A 170 -0.60 25.84 8.54
CA ARG A 170 -1.29 24.79 9.31
C ARG A 170 -2.62 24.38 8.67
N GLU A 171 -3.44 25.33 8.26
CA GLU A 171 -4.71 25.09 7.58
C GLU A 171 -4.51 24.35 6.27
N ARG A 172 -3.50 24.74 5.48
CA ARG A 172 -3.17 24.08 4.22
C ARG A 172 -2.75 22.62 4.43
N LEU A 173 -1.86 22.36 5.37
CA LEU A 173 -1.42 20.99 5.68
C LEU A 173 -2.53 20.14 6.28
N LEU A 174 -3.41 20.74 7.08
CA LEU A 174 -4.60 20.07 7.59
C LEU A 174 -5.54 19.67 6.44
N GLY A 175 -5.77 20.57 5.47
CA GLY A 175 -6.56 20.26 4.28
C GLY A 175 -5.98 19.08 3.47
N GLN A 176 -4.66 19.00 3.35
CA GLN A 176 -3.98 17.87 2.70
C GLN A 176 -4.08 16.58 3.53
N ALA A 177 -3.97 16.69 4.86
CA ALA A 177 -4.18 15.55 5.74
C ALA A 177 -5.63 15.03 5.68
N TRP A 178 -6.61 15.93 5.55
CA TRP A 178 -8.00 15.55 5.36
C TRP A 178 -8.22 14.75 4.07
N LYS A 179 -7.71 15.23 2.95
CA LYS A 179 -7.77 14.50 1.66
C LYS A 179 -7.14 13.11 1.78
N ARG A 180 -5.97 13.03 2.45
CA ARG A 180 -5.31 11.75 2.67
C ARG A 180 -6.12 10.81 3.57
N TRP A 181 -6.79 11.33 4.57
CA TRP A 181 -7.72 10.57 5.40
C TRP A 181 -8.89 10.01 4.58
N GLU A 182 -9.57 10.87 3.82
CA GLU A 182 -10.70 10.46 2.96
C GLU A 182 -10.27 9.36 1.98
N GLN A 183 -9.08 9.49 1.39
CA GLN A 183 -8.52 8.48 0.51
C GLN A 183 -8.31 7.13 1.24
N LYS A 184 -7.73 7.15 2.44
CA LYS A 184 -7.53 5.93 3.23
C LYS A 184 -8.86 5.27 3.61
N VAL A 185 -9.86 6.06 4.00
CA VAL A 185 -11.20 5.55 4.31
C VAL A 185 -11.87 4.97 3.06
N TYR A 186 -11.72 5.62 1.92
CA TYR A 186 -12.25 5.12 0.64
C TYR A 186 -11.66 3.74 0.30
N PHE A 187 -10.35 3.57 0.34
CA PHE A 187 -9.70 2.29 0.04
C PHE A 187 -10.05 1.20 1.08
N ALA A 188 -10.15 1.57 2.34
CA ALA A 188 -10.65 0.66 3.38
C ALA A 188 -12.10 0.23 3.10
N GLY A 189 -12.94 1.14 2.58
CA GLY A 189 -14.31 0.85 2.15
C GLY A 189 -14.38 -0.11 0.96
N LEU A 190 -13.45 -0.03 0.00
CA LEU A 190 -13.35 -1.00 -1.10
C LEU A 190 -13.04 -2.40 -0.57
N ARG A 191 -12.14 -2.51 0.40
CA ARG A 191 -11.81 -3.79 1.05
C ARG A 191 -13.03 -4.41 1.74
N LEU A 192 -13.82 -3.60 2.46
CA LEU A 192 -15.05 -4.04 3.12
C LEU A 192 -16.20 -4.42 2.15
N LYS A 193 -16.12 -4.05 0.87
CA LYS A 193 -17.07 -4.54 -0.14
C LYS A 193 -16.80 -5.98 -0.55
N GLY A 194 -15.56 -6.43 -0.48
CA GLY A 194 -15.13 -7.77 -0.90
C GLY A 194 -14.90 -8.75 0.24
N LEU A 195 -14.74 -8.27 1.46
CA LEU A 195 -14.41 -9.07 2.65
C LEU A 195 -15.35 -8.70 3.80
N ASP A 196 -15.65 -9.66 4.65
CA ASP A 196 -16.29 -9.36 5.92
C ASP A 196 -15.35 -8.59 6.86
N TRP A 197 -15.84 -8.22 8.05
CA TRP A 197 -15.05 -7.42 9.00
C TRP A 197 -13.78 -8.13 9.47
N ASP A 198 -13.86 -9.40 9.78
CA ASP A 198 -12.77 -10.15 10.39
C ASP A 198 -11.67 -10.38 9.35
N ASP A 199 -12.03 -10.76 8.13
CA ASP A 199 -11.11 -10.91 7.01
C ASP A 199 -10.52 -9.55 6.60
N ALA A 200 -11.32 -8.49 6.54
CA ALA A 200 -10.82 -7.14 6.23
C ALA A 200 -9.81 -6.66 7.26
N CYS A 201 -10.05 -6.90 8.55
CA CYS A 201 -9.11 -6.63 9.62
C CYS A 201 -7.84 -7.46 9.47
N HIS A 202 -7.97 -8.76 9.25
CA HIS A 202 -6.86 -9.70 9.06
C HIS A 202 -5.94 -9.27 7.91
N HIS A 203 -6.52 -9.05 6.73
CA HIS A 203 -5.79 -8.60 5.54
C HIS A 203 -5.09 -7.25 5.79
N THR A 204 -5.78 -6.29 6.39
CA THR A 204 -5.22 -4.97 6.70
C THR A 204 -4.05 -5.07 7.68
N ALA A 205 -4.16 -5.88 8.72
CA ALA A 205 -3.08 -6.07 9.69
C ALA A 205 -1.85 -6.72 9.06
N MET A 206 -2.04 -7.79 8.28
CA MET A 206 -0.97 -8.47 7.56
C MET A 206 -0.26 -7.53 6.59
N GLU A 207 -1.01 -6.78 5.81
CA GLU A 207 -0.48 -5.78 4.88
C GLU A 207 0.36 -4.72 5.59
N CYS A 208 -0.16 -4.09 6.65
CA CYS A 208 0.58 -3.08 7.42
C CYS A 208 1.87 -3.65 8.02
N LEU A 209 1.87 -4.92 8.43
CA LEU A 209 3.05 -5.60 8.94
C LEU A 209 4.07 -5.94 7.86
N GLY A 210 3.64 -6.13 6.62
CA GLY A 210 4.50 -6.38 5.46
C GLY A 210 5.44 -5.22 5.12
N TYR A 211 5.08 -4.01 5.51
CA TYR A 211 5.82 -2.80 5.15
C TYR A 211 5.93 -2.65 3.62
N ARG A 212 6.66 -1.66 3.11
CA ARG A 212 6.70 -1.29 1.69
C ARG A 212 7.06 -2.46 0.74
N GLY A 213 8.03 -3.29 1.11
CA GLY A 213 8.56 -4.34 0.23
C GLY A 213 7.85 -5.69 0.31
N ASN A 214 7.00 -5.90 1.34
CA ASN A 214 6.40 -7.21 1.60
C ASN A 214 4.87 -7.15 1.81
N ARG A 215 4.21 -6.10 1.34
CA ARG A 215 2.75 -5.96 1.42
C ARG A 215 2.05 -7.07 0.63
N GLY A 216 2.45 -7.26 -0.63
CA GLY A 216 1.89 -8.28 -1.52
C GLY A 216 2.03 -9.70 -0.95
N PRO A 217 3.24 -10.19 -0.63
CA PRO A 217 3.40 -11.51 -0.01
C PRO A 217 2.61 -11.70 1.29
N MET A 218 2.49 -10.66 2.12
CA MET A 218 1.66 -10.72 3.34
C MET A 218 0.16 -10.81 3.02
N LEU A 219 -0.31 -10.10 2.00
CA LEU A 219 -1.71 -10.20 1.55
C LEU A 219 -2.00 -11.57 0.94
N ALA A 220 -1.09 -12.13 0.16
CA ALA A 220 -1.21 -13.49 -0.36
C ALA A 220 -1.30 -14.53 0.78
N LEU A 221 -0.53 -14.33 1.86
CA LEU A 221 -0.67 -15.18 3.05
C LEU A 221 -2.02 -14.99 3.75
N ALA A 222 -2.50 -13.75 3.87
CA ALA A 222 -3.79 -13.47 4.51
C ALA A 222 -4.95 -14.12 3.73
N ALA A 223 -4.92 -14.04 2.40
CA ALA A 223 -5.93 -14.68 1.56
C ALA A 223 -5.91 -16.22 1.67
N ARG A 224 -4.73 -16.81 1.85
CA ARG A 224 -4.56 -18.26 1.91
C ARG A 224 -4.82 -18.86 3.29
N TYR A 225 -4.53 -18.12 4.35
CA TYR A 225 -4.57 -18.58 5.73
C TYR A 225 -5.47 -17.67 6.57
N PRO A 226 -6.75 -17.97 6.74
CA PRO A 226 -7.67 -17.21 7.58
C PRO A 226 -7.13 -17.03 9.01
N LEU A 227 -7.57 -15.96 9.69
CA LEU A 227 -7.15 -15.64 11.06
C LEU A 227 -7.36 -16.82 12.04
N GLU A 228 -8.52 -17.46 11.96
CA GLU A 228 -8.88 -18.62 12.80
C GLU A 228 -7.87 -19.75 12.61
N GLN A 229 -7.56 -20.11 11.38
CA GLN A 229 -6.57 -21.15 11.06
C GLN A 229 -5.19 -20.81 11.64
N LEU A 230 -4.71 -19.58 11.47
CA LEU A 230 -3.42 -19.16 12.02
C LEU A 230 -3.39 -19.18 13.56
N ALA A 231 -4.50 -18.87 14.20
CA ALA A 231 -4.63 -18.92 15.64
C ALA A 231 -4.60 -20.36 16.21
N GLU A 232 -5.24 -21.32 15.51
CA GLU A 232 -5.36 -22.71 15.91
C GLU A 232 -4.13 -23.53 15.55
N GLU A 233 -3.73 -23.55 14.28
CA GLU A 233 -2.65 -24.41 13.76
C GLU A 233 -1.26 -23.95 14.17
N ARG A 234 -1.08 -22.64 14.39
CA ARG A 234 0.19 -22.02 14.82
C ARG A 234 1.39 -22.41 13.97
N PRO A 235 1.30 -22.20 12.66
CA PRO A 235 2.39 -22.55 11.76
C PRO A 235 3.68 -21.81 12.12
N ARG A 236 4.82 -22.37 11.73
CA ARG A 236 6.09 -21.65 11.88
C ARG A 236 6.15 -20.50 10.88
N PRO A 237 6.65 -19.31 11.29
CA PRO A 237 6.80 -18.19 10.35
C PRO A 237 7.58 -18.54 9.08
N GLU A 238 8.61 -19.38 9.22
CA GLU A 238 9.45 -19.82 8.13
C GLU A 238 8.67 -20.69 7.11
N THR A 239 7.73 -21.50 7.59
CA THR A 239 6.84 -22.31 6.74
C THR A 239 5.91 -21.41 5.93
N LEU A 240 5.36 -20.35 6.54
CA LEU A 240 4.52 -19.38 5.85
C LEU A 240 5.31 -18.60 4.79
N VAL A 241 6.52 -18.16 5.11
CA VAL A 241 7.41 -17.52 4.12
C VAL A 241 7.69 -18.42 2.92
N ALA A 242 7.88 -19.71 3.16
CA ALA A 242 8.11 -20.67 2.08
C ALA A 242 6.84 -21.04 1.28
N ALA A 243 5.65 -20.74 1.82
CA ALA A 243 4.39 -21.06 1.17
C ALA A 243 3.96 -20.05 0.08
N VAL A 244 4.63 -18.91 -0.01
CA VAL A 244 4.44 -17.90 -1.08
C VAL A 244 5.67 -17.89 -1.98
N PRO A 245 5.51 -17.58 -3.28
CA PRO A 245 6.64 -17.47 -4.22
C PRO A 245 7.73 -16.52 -3.74
N ASP A 246 8.93 -16.62 -4.31
CA ASP A 246 10.13 -15.84 -3.94
C ASP A 246 10.03 -14.32 -4.24
N THR A 247 8.92 -13.72 -3.83
CA THR A 247 8.64 -12.28 -3.96
C THR A 247 9.00 -11.48 -2.69
N TRP A 248 9.56 -12.16 -1.67
CA TRP A 248 9.95 -11.50 -0.43
C TRP A 248 11.16 -10.59 -0.62
N SER A 249 10.97 -9.31 -0.34
CA SER A 249 12.09 -8.37 -0.20
C SER A 249 12.81 -8.61 1.12
N ARG A 250 14.10 -8.90 1.06
CA ARG A 250 14.97 -9.13 2.24
C ARG A 250 16.09 -8.11 2.33
N ASP A 251 16.46 -7.52 1.20
CA ASP A 251 17.59 -6.61 1.09
C ASP A 251 17.22 -5.21 1.56
N GLY A 252 18.13 -4.55 2.26
CA GLY A 252 17.93 -3.18 2.76
C GLY A 252 16.91 -3.02 3.88
N LEU A 253 16.35 -4.12 4.41
CA LEU A 253 15.40 -4.05 5.52
C LEU A 253 16.12 -3.94 6.86
N ARG A 254 15.60 -3.07 7.73
CA ARG A 254 15.98 -3.12 9.16
C ARG A 254 15.59 -4.49 9.74
N PRO A 255 16.40 -5.11 10.61
CA PRO A 255 16.12 -6.45 11.18
C PRO A 255 14.70 -6.61 11.74
N ALA A 256 14.15 -5.55 12.36
CA ALA A 256 12.80 -5.53 12.87
C ALA A 256 11.70 -5.66 11.81
N ASN A 257 11.99 -5.35 10.55
CA ASN A 257 11.04 -5.44 9.42
C ASN A 257 11.19 -6.73 8.62
N HIS A 258 12.06 -7.66 9.05
CA HIS A 258 12.21 -8.94 8.38
C HIS A 258 10.89 -9.73 8.39
N PRO A 259 10.44 -10.33 7.27
CA PRO A 259 9.15 -11.01 7.17
C PRO A 259 8.90 -12.04 8.29
N VAL A 260 9.88 -12.90 8.58
CA VAL A 260 9.79 -13.89 9.66
C VAL A 260 9.52 -13.23 11.03
N VAL A 261 10.12 -12.06 11.31
CA VAL A 261 9.90 -11.34 12.57
C VAL A 261 8.46 -10.80 12.62
N ARG A 262 7.98 -10.21 11.53
CA ARG A 262 6.62 -9.67 11.44
C ARG A 262 5.56 -10.76 11.52
N LEU A 263 5.75 -11.87 10.82
CA LEU A 263 4.89 -13.05 10.92
C LEU A 263 4.87 -13.63 12.34
N ARG A 264 6.05 -13.73 13.01
CA ARG A 264 6.10 -14.17 14.40
C ARG A 264 5.33 -13.26 15.34
N GLN A 265 5.38 -11.94 15.12
CA GLN A 265 4.57 -10.97 15.87
C GLN A 265 3.08 -11.19 15.64
N TYR A 266 2.66 -11.35 14.38
CA TYR A 266 1.26 -11.57 14.03
C TYR A 266 0.72 -12.90 14.58
N LEU A 267 1.43 -13.99 14.41
CA LEU A 267 1.05 -15.31 14.94
C LEU A 267 0.92 -15.31 16.46
N ARG A 268 1.80 -14.58 17.15
CA ARG A 268 1.68 -14.38 18.61
C ARG A 268 0.42 -13.60 18.96
N TRP A 269 0.09 -12.60 18.18
CA TRP A 269 -1.12 -11.81 18.33
C TRP A 269 -2.38 -12.63 18.08
N ALA A 270 -2.51 -13.29 16.95
CA ALA A 270 -3.63 -14.17 16.60
C ALA A 270 -3.86 -15.25 17.68
N LYS A 271 -2.78 -15.87 18.18
CA LYS A 271 -2.87 -16.85 19.26
C LYS A 271 -3.42 -16.26 20.56
N LYS A 272 -2.99 -15.05 20.96
CA LYS A 272 -3.39 -14.42 22.21
C LYS A 272 -4.78 -13.80 22.15
N ARG A 273 -5.18 -13.37 20.99
CA ARG A 273 -6.43 -12.65 20.70
C ARG A 273 -6.99 -13.10 19.36
N PRO A 274 -7.54 -14.31 19.25
CA PRO A 274 -8.21 -14.75 18.00
C PRO A 274 -9.41 -13.86 17.66
N ASP A 275 -10.02 -13.25 18.66
CA ASP A 275 -11.18 -12.35 18.60
C ASP A 275 -10.79 -10.86 18.48
N TRP A 276 -9.56 -10.55 18.05
CA TRP A 276 -9.07 -9.17 18.02
C TRP A 276 -9.88 -8.23 17.07
N PRO A 277 -10.47 -8.67 15.96
CA PRO A 277 -11.31 -7.81 15.13
C PRO A 277 -12.57 -7.32 15.88
N GLU A 278 -13.24 -8.19 16.62
CA GLU A 278 -14.39 -7.81 17.44
C GLU A 278 -13.99 -6.85 18.56
N ARG A 279 -12.83 -7.09 19.19
CA ARG A 279 -12.28 -6.20 20.21
C ARG A 279 -11.95 -4.83 19.64
N LEU A 280 -11.39 -4.78 18.43
CA LEU A 280 -11.12 -3.53 17.71
C LEU A 280 -12.41 -2.75 17.48
N ALA A 281 -13.43 -3.38 16.95
CA ALA A 281 -14.73 -2.76 16.71
C ALA A 281 -15.33 -2.21 18.01
N SER A 282 -15.35 -3.01 19.08
CA SER A 282 -15.88 -2.61 20.38
C SER A 282 -15.11 -1.44 21.00
N GLU A 283 -13.78 -1.46 20.90
CA GLU A 283 -12.94 -0.41 21.46
C GLU A 283 -13.15 0.91 20.74
N ILE A 284 -13.07 0.93 19.40
CA ILE A 284 -13.24 2.16 18.62
C ILE A 284 -14.65 2.71 18.75
N ALA A 285 -15.68 1.88 18.73
CA ALA A 285 -17.06 2.32 18.95
C ALA A 285 -17.25 3.04 20.30
N SER A 286 -16.41 2.74 21.29
CA SER A 286 -16.45 3.45 22.59
C SER A 286 -15.93 4.88 22.51
N TRP A 287 -15.12 5.23 21.50
CA TRP A 287 -14.54 6.57 21.34
C TRP A 287 -15.54 7.55 20.69
N ALA A 288 -16.38 7.05 19.78
CA ALA A 288 -17.34 7.84 18.99
C ALA A 288 -18.38 8.61 19.86
N ARG A 289 -18.44 8.33 21.15
CA ARG A 289 -19.43 8.94 22.07
C ARG A 289 -19.06 10.34 22.55
N SER A 290 -17.89 10.85 22.23
CA SER A 290 -17.31 12.00 22.94
C SER A 290 -17.46 13.36 22.26
N GLY A 291 -18.12 13.50 21.13
CA GLY A 291 -18.33 14.84 20.58
C GLY A 291 -18.64 14.90 19.09
N ALA A 292 -19.21 16.03 18.69
CA ALA A 292 -19.41 16.34 17.29
C ALA A 292 -18.07 16.41 16.56
N GLU A 293 -18.00 15.83 15.38
CA GLU A 293 -16.84 15.92 14.50
C GLU A 293 -16.56 17.41 14.18
N PRO A 294 -15.28 17.87 14.32
CA PRO A 294 -14.95 19.24 13.96
C PRO A 294 -15.31 19.48 12.50
N ARG A 295 -16.16 20.46 12.25
CA ARG A 295 -16.67 20.74 10.90
C ARG A 295 -15.82 21.74 10.14
N ARG A 296 -14.89 22.43 10.82
CA ARG A 296 -14.03 23.46 10.25
C ARG A 296 -12.58 23.25 10.65
N PRO A 297 -11.62 23.61 9.79
CA PRO A 297 -10.19 23.51 10.09
C PRO A 297 -9.78 24.23 11.38
N GLU A 298 -10.37 25.39 11.66
CA GLU A 298 -10.06 26.17 12.86
C GLU A 298 -10.50 25.44 14.13
N GLU A 299 -11.64 24.76 14.11
CA GLU A 299 -12.14 23.97 15.24
C GLU A 299 -11.17 22.84 15.57
N LEU A 300 -10.69 22.11 14.55
CA LEU A 300 -9.71 21.07 14.75
C LEU A 300 -8.38 21.61 15.26
N LEU A 301 -7.86 22.69 14.67
CA LEU A 301 -6.60 23.30 15.08
C LEU A 301 -6.66 23.83 16.52
N SER A 302 -7.82 24.30 16.98
CA SER A 302 -8.01 24.75 18.36
C SER A 302 -7.91 23.63 19.39
N LEU A 303 -8.11 22.37 19.00
CA LEU A 303 -7.95 21.19 19.87
C LEU A 303 -6.49 20.81 20.11
N ALA A 304 -5.56 21.29 19.28
CA ALA A 304 -4.16 20.83 19.30
C ALA A 304 -3.51 20.84 20.71
N PRO A 305 -3.68 21.89 21.57
CA PRO A 305 -3.05 21.93 22.88
C PRO A 305 -3.59 20.93 23.89
N THR A 306 -4.83 20.52 23.72
CA THR A 306 -5.57 19.76 24.75
C THR A 306 -6.05 18.40 24.29
N PHE A 307 -6.07 18.14 22.97
CA PHE A 307 -6.68 16.94 22.38
C PHE A 307 -6.23 15.64 23.08
N ARG A 308 -4.92 15.44 23.24
CA ARG A 308 -4.41 14.21 23.83
C ARG A 308 -4.93 13.96 25.24
N ARG A 309 -5.18 15.01 26.02
CA ARG A 309 -5.74 14.94 27.36
C ARG A 309 -7.27 14.78 27.33
N ASP A 310 -7.94 15.66 26.60
CA ASP A 310 -9.41 15.78 26.65
C ASP A 310 -10.10 14.60 25.95
N TYR A 311 -9.43 13.97 24.98
CA TYR A 311 -9.86 12.76 24.27
C TYR A 311 -9.15 11.49 24.76
N GLU A 312 -8.49 11.54 25.91
CA GLU A 312 -7.81 10.41 26.54
C GLU A 312 -6.93 9.59 25.60
N LEU A 313 -6.25 10.23 24.63
CA LEU A 313 -5.48 9.55 23.59
C LEU A 313 -4.46 8.51 24.14
N PRO A 314 -3.73 8.77 25.25
CA PRO A 314 -2.85 7.76 25.86
C PRO A 314 -3.61 6.49 26.27
N ARG A 315 -4.82 6.64 26.81
CA ARG A 315 -5.66 5.50 27.18
C ARG A 315 -6.16 4.74 25.95
N CYS A 316 -6.61 5.47 24.91
CA CYS A 316 -6.99 4.86 23.65
C CYS A 316 -5.83 4.05 23.05
N HIS A 317 -4.60 4.60 23.07
CA HIS A 317 -3.41 3.91 22.58
C HIS A 317 -3.15 2.63 23.40
N GLN A 318 -3.11 2.74 24.72
CA GLN A 318 -2.90 1.59 25.61
C GLN A 318 -3.95 0.51 25.40
N ARG A 319 -5.22 0.88 25.28
CA ARG A 319 -6.31 -0.05 25.04
C ARG A 319 -6.16 -0.80 23.73
N LEU A 320 -5.81 -0.11 22.63
CA LEU A 320 -5.53 -0.78 21.36
C LEU A 320 -4.31 -1.70 21.44
N GLU A 321 -3.24 -1.25 22.12
CA GLU A 321 -2.01 -2.04 22.25
C GLU A 321 -2.21 -3.30 23.10
N GLU A 322 -2.84 -3.18 24.27
CA GLU A 322 -2.98 -4.28 25.22
C GLU A 322 -4.23 -5.14 24.99
N PHE A 323 -5.39 -4.51 24.80
CA PHE A 323 -6.66 -5.21 24.70
C PHE A 323 -6.89 -5.79 23.30
N VAL A 324 -6.51 -5.08 22.24
CA VAL A 324 -6.65 -5.54 20.86
C VAL A 324 -5.41 -6.32 20.42
N ALA A 325 -4.22 -5.70 20.43
CA ALA A 325 -3.00 -6.30 19.88
C ALA A 325 -2.20 -7.17 20.87
N ALA A 326 -2.64 -7.26 22.15
CA ALA A 326 -1.98 -8.04 23.22
C ALA A 326 -0.47 -7.76 23.37
N GLY A 327 -0.03 -6.52 23.12
CA GLY A 327 1.37 -6.10 23.17
C GLY A 327 2.27 -6.82 22.15
N SER A 328 1.69 -7.36 21.07
CA SER A 328 2.44 -8.22 20.14
C SER A 328 3.14 -7.46 19.03
N VAL A 329 2.73 -6.22 18.73
CA VAL A 329 3.29 -5.35 17.70
C VAL A 329 3.86 -4.09 18.34
N PRO A 330 5.15 -4.05 18.70
CA PRO A 330 5.72 -2.91 19.43
C PRO A 330 6.13 -1.74 18.51
N GLY A 331 6.19 -0.54 19.10
CA GLY A 331 6.84 0.64 18.54
C GLY A 331 6.08 1.31 17.40
N SER A 332 6.83 1.97 16.52
CA SER A 332 6.27 2.75 15.41
C SER A 332 5.40 1.95 14.45
N ARG A 333 5.63 0.64 14.35
CA ARG A 333 4.81 -0.24 13.52
C ARG A 333 3.38 -0.37 14.05
N PHE A 334 3.20 -0.37 15.38
CA PHE A 334 1.86 -0.32 15.96
C PHE A 334 1.13 0.99 15.61
N THR A 335 1.84 2.11 15.67
CA THR A 335 1.29 3.41 15.24
C THR A 335 0.85 3.37 13.75
N THR A 336 1.68 2.79 12.88
CA THR A 336 1.31 2.61 11.46
C THR A 336 0.06 1.75 11.32
N LEU A 337 -0.01 0.63 12.04
CA LEU A 337 -1.18 -0.26 12.03
C LEU A 337 -2.46 0.47 12.46
N VAL A 338 -2.39 1.34 13.45
CA VAL A 338 -3.54 2.14 13.88
C VAL A 338 -3.92 3.19 12.83
N CYS A 339 -2.94 3.95 12.33
CA CYS A 339 -3.21 5.10 11.44
C CYS A 339 -3.50 4.69 9.99
N ASP A 340 -2.87 3.63 9.51
CA ASP A 340 -3.03 3.18 8.12
C ASP A 340 -4.03 2.01 8.00
N GLY A 341 -4.33 1.34 9.12
CA GLY A 341 -5.23 0.19 9.15
C GLY A 341 -6.49 0.44 9.97
N PHE A 342 -6.38 0.44 11.29
CA PHE A 342 -7.52 0.34 12.20
C PHE A 342 -8.51 1.50 12.10
N LEU A 343 -8.01 2.74 12.16
CA LEU A 343 -8.87 3.93 12.14
C LEU A 343 -9.56 4.12 10.79
N PRO A 344 -8.86 4.03 9.63
CA PRO A 344 -9.52 4.09 8.33
C PRO A 344 -10.55 2.97 8.13
N LEU A 345 -10.24 1.75 8.55
CA LEU A 345 -11.14 0.61 8.40
C LEU A 345 -12.41 0.77 9.24
N ALA A 346 -12.28 1.22 10.49
CA ALA A 346 -13.41 1.51 11.36
C ALA A 346 -14.27 2.67 10.83
N ALA A 347 -13.65 3.73 10.31
CA ALA A 347 -14.37 4.83 9.68
C ALA A 347 -15.15 4.37 8.44
N ALA A 348 -14.54 3.53 7.61
CA ALA A 348 -15.20 2.93 6.44
C ALA A 348 -16.36 2.01 6.81
N ARG A 349 -16.33 1.38 7.98
CA ARG A 349 -17.44 0.60 8.54
C ARG A 349 -18.60 1.47 9.02
N GLY A 350 -18.38 2.78 9.23
CA GLY A 350 -19.39 3.73 9.66
C GLY A 350 -19.16 4.38 11.02
N GLU A 351 -18.00 4.13 11.67
CA GLU A 351 -17.65 4.80 12.92
C GLU A 351 -17.28 6.27 12.63
N GLY A 352 -18.07 7.21 13.16
CA GLY A 352 -17.84 8.65 12.98
C GLY A 352 -16.84 9.24 13.97
N GLY A 353 -16.39 10.49 13.69
CA GLY A 353 -15.56 11.26 14.64
C GLY A 353 -14.13 10.77 14.79
N LEU A 354 -13.61 9.93 13.87
CA LEU A 354 -12.29 9.32 13.99
C LEU A 354 -11.16 10.17 13.40
N PHE A 355 -11.45 11.14 12.53
CA PHE A 355 -10.44 12.00 11.94
C PHE A 355 -9.59 12.75 12.98
N PRO A 356 -10.12 13.36 14.04
CA PRO A 356 -9.30 14.00 15.07
C PRO A 356 -8.35 13.02 15.76
N TYR A 357 -8.80 11.79 16.06
CA TYR A 357 -7.93 10.75 16.62
C TYR A 357 -6.80 10.40 15.65
N TRP A 358 -7.11 10.17 14.40
CA TRP A 358 -6.13 9.89 13.36
C TRP A 358 -5.16 11.06 13.17
N PHE A 359 -5.64 12.30 13.15
CA PHE A 359 -4.82 13.49 12.95
C PHE A 359 -3.85 13.70 14.11
N TYR A 360 -4.34 13.65 15.36
CA TYR A 360 -3.54 13.88 16.55
C TYR A 360 -2.84 12.63 17.10
N TRP A 361 -2.99 11.48 16.44
CA TRP A 361 -2.29 10.27 16.83
C TRP A 361 -0.78 10.48 16.88
N TYR A 362 -0.11 9.57 17.60
CA TYR A 362 1.35 9.61 17.70
C TYR A 362 2.01 9.47 16.32
N PRO A 363 3.16 10.14 16.08
CA PRO A 363 3.88 9.97 14.84
C PRO A 363 4.41 8.54 14.72
N GLY A 364 4.23 7.94 13.55
CA GLY A 364 4.81 6.66 13.19
C GLY A 364 6.20 6.82 12.56
N ASP A 365 6.54 5.86 11.69
CA ASP A 365 7.74 5.96 10.86
C ASP A 365 7.50 7.02 9.76
N ALA A 366 8.13 8.19 9.93
CA ALA A 366 8.12 9.24 8.93
C ALA A 366 9.51 9.35 8.30
N PRO A 367 9.60 9.58 6.98
CA PRO A 367 10.85 9.94 6.33
C PRO A 367 11.50 11.17 6.97
N ASP A 368 12.82 11.21 7.03
CA ASP A 368 13.56 12.35 7.64
C ASP A 368 13.23 13.67 6.93
N VAL A 369 13.07 13.64 5.62
CA VAL A 369 12.65 14.80 4.80
C VAL A 369 11.34 15.41 5.29
N VAL A 370 10.38 14.61 5.73
CA VAL A 370 9.09 15.09 6.26
C VAL A 370 9.27 15.76 7.61
N ARG A 371 10.11 15.18 8.47
CA ARG A 371 10.43 15.76 9.79
C ARG A 371 11.15 17.10 9.64
N GLU A 372 12.04 17.20 8.67
CA GLU A 372 12.76 18.43 8.32
C GLU A 372 11.79 19.52 7.84
N ILE A 373 10.83 19.20 6.94
CA ILE A 373 9.81 20.16 6.48
C ILE A 373 8.99 20.67 7.66
N ILE A 374 8.48 19.78 8.53
CA ILE A 374 7.68 20.16 9.70
C ILE A 374 8.46 21.14 10.59
N LYS A 375 9.74 20.85 10.82
CA LYS A 375 10.63 21.69 11.65
C LYS A 375 10.94 23.04 10.97
N THR A 376 11.36 23.02 9.72
CA THR A 376 11.78 24.23 8.98
C THR A 376 10.61 25.16 8.70
N ALA A 377 9.43 24.62 8.39
CA ALA A 377 8.22 25.40 8.19
C ALA A 377 7.52 25.79 9.52
N GLU A 378 8.12 25.47 10.68
CA GLU A 378 7.63 25.83 12.02
C GLU A 378 6.19 25.35 12.31
N ILE A 379 5.78 24.23 11.71
CA ILE A 379 4.40 23.71 11.82
C ILE A 379 4.07 23.38 13.28
N THR A 380 5.05 22.86 14.02
CA THR A 380 4.90 22.46 15.42
C THR A 380 5.83 23.29 16.31
N ASP A 381 5.42 23.55 17.56
CA ASP A 381 6.18 24.31 18.54
C ASP A 381 6.71 23.43 19.71
N GLY A 382 6.42 22.14 19.67
CA GLY A 382 6.83 21.17 20.68
C GLY A 382 6.12 21.30 22.03
N ARG A 383 5.30 22.34 22.22
CA ARG A 383 4.54 22.63 23.44
C ARG A 383 3.04 22.51 23.23
N SER A 384 2.44 23.49 22.57
CA SER A 384 1.00 23.50 22.29
C SER A 384 0.63 22.72 21.01
N VAL A 385 1.54 22.66 20.03
CA VAL A 385 1.34 21.89 18.80
C VAL A 385 2.45 20.87 18.68
N SER A 386 2.19 19.64 19.07
CA SER A 386 3.14 18.52 18.95
C SER A 386 3.11 17.89 17.56
N VAL A 387 4.20 17.25 17.17
CA VAL A 387 4.21 16.38 15.98
C VAL A 387 3.18 15.26 16.15
N SER A 388 2.36 15.06 15.13
CA SER A 388 1.31 14.05 15.09
C SER A 388 1.22 13.41 13.71
N ASN A 389 0.48 12.30 13.60
CA ASN A 389 0.27 11.63 12.32
C ASN A 389 -0.29 12.57 11.26
N GLY A 390 -1.28 13.40 11.59
CA GLY A 390 -1.89 14.31 10.62
C GLY A 390 -0.91 15.30 9.99
N TRP A 391 0.02 15.86 10.77
CA TRP A 391 1.07 16.73 10.19
C TRP A 391 1.98 15.98 9.25
N ILE A 392 2.38 14.75 9.60
CA ILE A 392 3.19 13.89 8.74
C ILE A 392 2.45 13.60 7.43
N GLN A 393 1.20 13.19 7.52
CA GLN A 393 0.40 12.83 6.34
C GLN A 393 0.07 14.05 5.47
N GLY A 394 -0.18 15.21 6.07
CA GLY A 394 -0.38 16.47 5.34
C GLY A 394 0.84 16.90 4.54
N VAL A 395 2.04 16.77 5.13
CA VAL A 395 3.31 17.03 4.41
C VAL A 395 3.55 15.99 3.33
N LEU A 396 3.36 14.69 3.63
CA LEU A 396 3.51 13.62 2.65
C LEU A 396 2.60 13.84 1.45
N PHE A 397 1.33 14.14 1.68
CA PHE A 397 0.38 14.40 0.60
C PHE A 397 0.75 15.67 -0.19
N SER A 398 1.25 16.72 0.49
CA SER A 398 1.72 17.94 -0.18
C SER A 398 2.98 17.74 -1.03
N LEU A 399 3.85 16.79 -0.67
CA LEU A 399 5.02 16.42 -1.47
C LEU A 399 4.64 15.69 -2.77
N LEU A 400 3.47 15.06 -2.79
CA LEU A 400 2.94 14.32 -3.94
C LEU A 400 2.07 15.21 -4.84
N ASP A 401 1.50 16.28 -4.27
CA ASP A 401 0.70 17.27 -5.00
C ASP A 401 1.63 18.03 -5.97
N ARG A 402 1.33 18.03 -7.28
CA ARG A 402 2.15 18.61 -8.35
C ARG A 402 1.95 20.10 -8.50
#